data_325808b4a5c75d40461cc3f879bf6a10
#
_entry.id   325808b4a5c75d40461cc3f879bf6a10
#
_cell.length_a   1.000
_cell.length_b   1.000
_cell.length_c   1.000
_cell.angle_alpha   90.00
_cell.angle_beta   90.00
_cell.angle_gamma   90.00
#
_symmetry.space_group_name_H-M   'P 1'
#
loop_
_entity.id
_entity.type
_entity.pdbx_description
1 polymer ?
#
loop_
_entity_poly.entity_id
_entity_poly.type
_entity_poly.pdbx_seq_one_letter_code
_entity_poly.pdbx_strand_id
1 'polypeptide(L)'
;MKRALAFLGFALCASPAHLYAGPSEELAKADPAKGQGIASQVCAACHGADGNSPVPNNPKLAGQIPEYIQKQLANFKSAAGRRAERQNPVMAGMVVNLSVDDMRNVAAYYAAQRTKPGVAKSKDTLALGRKIWRGGDSTKGLPACAACHGAAGAGLPSSYPRLAGQHAEYTEVQLKAFRGGERRNDPNRMMQTIAARMSDPEIRAVADYVAGLR
;
A
#
# COMPACT_ATOMS: atom_id res chain seq x y z
N MET A 1 18.87 -71.80 5.18
CA MET A 1 19.27 -70.37 5.39
C MET A 1 18.51 -69.52 4.35
N LYS A 2 17.42 -68.87 4.79
CA LYS A 2 16.58 -67.99 3.92
C LYS A 2 16.91 -66.55 4.26
N ARG A 3 17.48 -65.80 3.26
CA ARG A 3 17.76 -64.37 3.38
C ARG A 3 16.49 -63.58 3.00
N ALA A 4 15.97 -62.80 3.94
CA ALA A 4 14.89 -61.83 3.68
C ALA A 4 15.49 -60.54 3.13
N LEU A 5 15.06 -60.11 1.94
CA LEU A 5 15.32 -58.79 1.39
C LEU A 5 14.29 -57.83 1.96
N ALA A 6 14.77 -56.83 2.69
CA ALA A 6 13.95 -55.68 3.14
C ALA A 6 13.92 -54.63 2.04
N PHE A 7 12.73 -54.34 1.51
CA PHE A 7 12.49 -53.19 0.61
C PHE A 7 12.34 -51.92 1.46
N LEU A 8 13.30 -50.99 1.37
CA LEU A 8 13.13 -49.63 1.87
C LEU A 8 12.25 -48.85 0.89
N GLY A 9 11.03 -48.57 1.29
CA GLY A 9 10.14 -47.67 0.60
C GLY A 9 10.59 -46.20 0.77
N PHE A 10 11.00 -45.57 -0.32
CA PHE A 10 11.25 -44.10 -0.34
C PHE A 10 9.90 -43.38 -0.40
N ALA A 11 9.50 -42.79 0.68
CA ALA A 11 8.35 -41.89 0.70
C ALA A 11 8.74 -40.57 0.03
N LEU A 12 8.20 -40.29 -1.16
CA LEU A 12 8.25 -38.97 -1.78
C LEU A 12 7.43 -37.99 -0.93
N CYS A 13 8.10 -37.14 -0.19
CA CYS A 13 7.47 -35.94 0.41
C CYS A 13 7.12 -34.96 -0.74
N ALA A 14 5.89 -34.97 -1.19
CA ALA A 14 5.33 -33.94 -2.05
C ALA A 14 5.22 -32.66 -1.23
N SER A 15 6.14 -31.72 -1.41
CA SER A 15 6.03 -30.38 -0.87
C SER A 15 4.82 -29.69 -1.49
N PRO A 16 3.91 -29.10 -0.70
CA PRO A 16 2.83 -28.32 -1.27
C PRO A 16 3.43 -27.13 -2.01
N ALA A 17 3.22 -27.08 -3.32
CA ALA A 17 3.51 -25.88 -4.11
C ALA A 17 2.72 -24.72 -3.48
N HIS A 18 3.43 -23.73 -2.93
CA HIS A 18 2.83 -22.48 -2.49
C HIS A 18 2.27 -21.81 -3.74
N LEU A 19 0.96 -21.97 -3.95
CA LEU A 19 0.20 -21.22 -4.93
C LEU A 19 0.36 -19.74 -4.57
N TYR A 20 1.11 -19.01 -5.37
CA TYR A 20 1.02 -17.56 -5.41
C TYR A 20 -0.44 -17.23 -5.70
N ALA A 21 -1.14 -16.68 -4.71
CA ALA A 21 -2.50 -16.21 -4.92
C ALA A 21 -2.44 -15.13 -6.00
N GLY A 22 -2.98 -15.44 -7.16
CA GLY A 22 -3.24 -14.47 -8.22
C GLY A 22 -4.16 -13.35 -7.72
N PRO A 23 -4.45 -12.34 -8.55
CA PRO A 23 -5.43 -11.32 -8.23
C PRO A 23 -6.68 -11.98 -7.67
N SER A 24 -7.26 -11.43 -6.61
CA SER A 24 -8.47 -12.01 -6.03
C SER A 24 -9.53 -12.19 -7.13
N GLU A 25 -10.33 -13.24 -7.04
CA GLU A 25 -11.40 -13.53 -8.02
C GLU A 25 -12.33 -12.31 -8.25
N GLU A 26 -12.48 -11.47 -7.24
CA GLU A 26 -13.19 -10.20 -7.34
C GLU A 26 -12.51 -9.21 -8.30
N LEU A 27 -11.18 -9.09 -8.28
CA LEU A 27 -10.45 -8.19 -9.17
C LEU A 27 -10.43 -8.69 -10.62
N ALA A 28 -10.54 -10.01 -10.84
CA ALA A 28 -10.68 -10.58 -12.19
C ALA A 28 -11.96 -10.10 -12.91
N LYS A 29 -12.95 -9.60 -12.16
CA LYS A 29 -14.21 -9.04 -12.71
C LYS A 29 -14.14 -7.52 -12.95
N ALA A 30 -13.00 -6.87 -12.69
CA ALA A 30 -12.85 -5.43 -12.87
C ALA A 30 -12.86 -5.04 -14.35
N ASP A 31 -13.48 -3.89 -14.62
CA ASP A 31 -13.50 -3.24 -15.94
C ASP A 31 -12.72 -1.91 -15.85
N PRO A 32 -11.43 -1.87 -16.26
CA PRO A 32 -10.63 -0.65 -16.21
C PRO A 32 -11.17 0.47 -17.10
N ALA A 33 -11.92 0.18 -18.18
CA ALA A 33 -12.50 1.21 -19.04
C ALA A 33 -13.63 1.95 -18.33
N LYS A 34 -14.50 1.23 -17.62
CA LYS A 34 -15.47 1.87 -16.71
C LYS A 34 -14.77 2.65 -15.60
N GLY A 35 -13.69 2.07 -15.04
CA GLY A 35 -12.86 2.74 -14.05
C GLY A 35 -12.30 4.08 -14.56
N GLN A 36 -11.84 4.14 -15.79
CA GLN A 36 -11.36 5.36 -16.44
C GLN A 36 -12.46 6.43 -16.52
N GLY A 37 -13.68 6.04 -16.90
CA GLY A 37 -14.82 6.97 -16.97
C GLY A 37 -15.11 7.63 -15.62
N ILE A 38 -15.11 6.84 -14.54
CA ILE A 38 -15.30 7.35 -13.18
C ILE A 38 -14.11 8.20 -12.74
N ALA A 39 -12.88 7.72 -12.97
CA ALA A 39 -11.66 8.39 -12.58
C ALA A 39 -11.55 9.79 -13.19
N SER A 40 -11.89 9.95 -14.47
CA SER A 40 -11.83 11.23 -15.17
C SER A 40 -12.83 12.25 -14.63
N GLN A 41 -14.00 11.81 -14.18
CA GLN A 41 -15.07 12.71 -13.71
C GLN A 41 -14.93 13.05 -12.21
N VAL A 42 -14.49 12.10 -11.39
CA VAL A 42 -14.53 12.20 -9.92
C VAL A 42 -13.16 12.40 -9.31
N CYS A 43 -12.12 11.72 -9.83
CA CYS A 43 -10.83 11.59 -9.14
C CYS A 43 -9.74 12.48 -9.73
N ALA A 44 -9.80 12.75 -11.04
CA ALA A 44 -8.70 13.33 -11.82
C ALA A 44 -8.31 14.75 -11.38
N ALA A 45 -9.25 15.55 -10.91
CA ALA A 45 -8.98 16.91 -10.46
C ALA A 45 -7.94 16.98 -9.33
N CYS A 46 -7.92 15.96 -8.46
CA CYS A 46 -7.01 15.92 -7.31
C CYS A 46 -5.87 14.91 -7.50
N HIS A 47 -6.11 13.78 -8.15
CA HIS A 47 -5.14 12.71 -8.28
C HIS A 47 -4.46 12.62 -9.66
N GLY A 48 -4.88 13.47 -10.61
CA GLY A 48 -4.46 13.37 -12.01
C GLY A 48 -5.23 12.29 -12.78
N ALA A 49 -5.44 12.51 -14.08
CA ALA A 49 -6.14 11.55 -14.91
C ALA A 49 -5.43 10.18 -14.95
N ASP A 50 -4.10 10.21 -14.97
CA ASP A 50 -3.24 9.03 -14.95
C ASP A 50 -2.83 8.59 -13.52
N GLY A 51 -3.44 9.17 -12.48
CA GLY A 51 -3.11 8.87 -11.09
C GLY A 51 -1.76 9.40 -10.60
N ASN A 52 -1.06 10.20 -11.39
CA ASN A 52 0.17 10.89 -10.98
C ASN A 52 -0.16 12.30 -10.51
N SER A 53 -0.71 12.41 -9.31
CA SER A 53 -1.08 13.69 -8.72
C SER A 53 0.04 14.72 -8.79
N PRO A 54 -0.21 15.96 -9.25
CA PRO A 54 0.76 17.04 -9.17
C PRO A 54 0.80 17.71 -7.79
N VAL A 55 -0.18 17.43 -6.94
CA VAL A 55 -0.35 18.07 -5.62
C VAL A 55 0.24 17.20 -4.52
N PRO A 56 1.23 17.69 -3.74
CA PRO A 56 1.94 16.88 -2.75
C PRO A 56 1.07 16.26 -1.64
N ASN A 57 -0.04 16.89 -1.29
CA ASN A 57 -0.96 16.39 -0.26
C ASN A 57 -1.95 15.34 -0.81
N ASN A 58 -2.11 15.25 -2.12
CA ASN A 58 -2.96 14.27 -2.76
C ASN A 58 -2.10 13.07 -3.23
N PRO A 59 -2.38 11.85 -2.81
CA PRO A 59 -1.51 10.74 -3.15
C PRO A 59 -1.51 10.41 -4.64
N LYS A 60 -0.35 9.95 -5.12
CA LYS A 60 -0.27 9.26 -6.39
C LYS A 60 -0.96 7.91 -6.28
N LEU A 61 -1.79 7.59 -7.26
CA LEU A 61 -2.55 6.34 -7.35
C LEU A 61 -2.02 5.41 -8.45
N ALA A 62 -1.26 5.97 -9.42
CA ALA A 62 -0.68 5.22 -10.52
C ALA A 62 0.19 4.05 -10.03
N GLY A 63 -0.05 2.86 -10.57
CA GLY A 63 0.70 1.66 -10.22
C GLY A 63 0.56 1.19 -8.77
N GLN A 64 -0.43 1.68 -8.05
CA GLN A 64 -0.75 1.20 -6.71
C GLN A 64 -1.46 -0.15 -6.81
N ILE A 65 -1.31 -0.98 -5.79
CA ILE A 65 -1.96 -2.28 -5.67
C ILE A 65 -3.48 -2.10 -5.68
N PRO A 66 -4.20 -2.76 -6.59
CA PRO A 66 -5.64 -2.51 -6.78
C PRO A 66 -6.48 -2.87 -5.56
N GLU A 67 -6.16 -3.95 -4.85
CA GLU A 67 -6.83 -4.33 -3.60
C GLU A 67 -6.66 -3.25 -2.53
N TYR A 68 -5.50 -2.62 -2.50
CA TYR A 68 -5.25 -1.52 -1.57
C TYR A 68 -6.09 -0.29 -1.94
N ILE A 69 -6.18 0.08 -3.23
CA ILE A 69 -7.03 1.20 -3.66
C ILE A 69 -8.49 0.91 -3.31
N GLN A 70 -9.01 -0.26 -3.68
CA GLN A 70 -10.39 -0.68 -3.38
C GLN A 70 -10.67 -0.62 -1.88
N LYS A 71 -9.77 -1.17 -1.06
CA LYS A 71 -9.87 -1.09 0.41
C LYS A 71 -9.93 0.35 0.90
N GLN A 72 -9.07 1.25 0.39
CA GLN A 72 -9.06 2.63 0.85
C GLN A 72 -10.36 3.35 0.47
N LEU A 73 -10.89 3.15 -0.75
CA LEU A 73 -12.16 3.72 -1.18
C LEU A 73 -13.31 3.23 -0.28
N ALA A 74 -13.36 1.94 0.00
CA ALA A 74 -14.36 1.35 0.91
C ALA A 74 -14.23 1.90 2.34
N ASN A 75 -13.00 2.07 2.85
CA ASN A 75 -12.77 2.59 4.20
C ASN A 75 -13.14 4.08 4.36
N PHE A 76 -13.12 4.88 3.28
CA PHE A 76 -13.61 6.25 3.32
C PHE A 76 -15.14 6.34 3.30
N LYS A 77 -15.82 5.29 2.85
CA LYS A 77 -17.28 5.27 2.76
C LYS A 77 -17.90 4.92 4.10
N SER A 78 -18.80 5.77 4.57
CA SER A 78 -19.65 5.44 5.72
C SER A 78 -20.72 4.44 5.30
N ALA A 79 -21.06 3.51 6.16
CA ALA A 79 -22.20 2.61 5.99
C ALA A 79 -23.28 2.94 7.01
N ALA A 80 -24.51 2.49 6.77
CA ALA A 80 -25.63 2.71 7.69
C ALA A 80 -25.25 2.33 9.14
N GLY A 81 -25.29 3.29 10.05
CA GLY A 81 -24.95 3.12 11.47
C GLY A 81 -23.45 2.96 11.79
N ARG A 82 -22.53 3.04 10.81
CA ARG A 82 -21.09 2.94 11.04
C ARG A 82 -20.32 4.10 10.45
N ARG A 83 -19.39 4.66 11.23
CA ARG A 83 -18.44 5.65 10.74
C ARG A 83 -17.47 5.03 9.75
N ALA A 84 -16.96 5.84 8.82
CA ALA A 84 -15.86 5.45 7.94
C ALA A 84 -14.64 5.02 8.78
N GLU A 85 -14.02 3.90 8.40
CA GLU A 85 -12.80 3.40 9.05
C GLU A 85 -11.60 4.33 8.82
N ARG A 86 -11.60 5.05 7.70
CA ARG A 86 -10.64 6.08 7.36
C ARG A 86 -11.37 7.40 7.18
N GLN A 87 -11.07 8.35 8.05
CA GLN A 87 -11.75 9.64 8.06
C GLN A 87 -11.00 10.63 7.17
N ASN A 88 -11.69 11.19 6.20
CA ASN A 88 -11.28 12.32 5.37
C ASN A 88 -12.55 12.90 4.74
N PRO A 89 -12.97 14.12 5.10
CA PRO A 89 -14.23 14.70 4.60
C PRO A 89 -14.29 14.83 3.08
N VAL A 90 -13.16 15.17 2.44
CA VAL A 90 -13.11 15.29 0.98
C VAL A 90 -13.32 13.91 0.33
N MET A 91 -12.55 12.91 0.76
CA MET A 91 -12.68 11.57 0.19
C MET A 91 -14.03 10.92 0.50
N ALA A 92 -14.61 11.17 1.67
CA ALA A 92 -15.96 10.69 2.01
C ALA A 92 -17.00 11.20 1.00
N GLY A 93 -16.93 12.49 0.62
CA GLY A 93 -17.78 13.05 -0.44
C GLY A 93 -17.56 12.41 -1.81
N MET A 94 -16.29 12.12 -2.16
CA MET A 94 -15.96 11.50 -3.45
C MET A 94 -16.48 10.07 -3.59
N VAL A 95 -16.49 9.29 -2.50
CA VAL A 95 -16.85 7.86 -2.54
C VAL A 95 -18.33 7.59 -2.24
N VAL A 96 -19.10 8.58 -1.82
CA VAL A 96 -20.47 8.39 -1.31
C VAL A 96 -21.36 7.64 -2.30
N ASN A 97 -21.26 7.96 -3.59
CA ASN A 97 -22.07 7.38 -4.66
C ASN A 97 -21.42 6.18 -5.36
N LEU A 98 -20.19 5.80 -5.01
CA LEU A 98 -19.52 4.68 -5.65
C LEU A 98 -20.07 3.35 -5.12
N SER A 99 -20.43 2.46 -6.02
CA SER A 99 -20.71 1.06 -5.71
C SER A 99 -19.40 0.29 -5.43
N VAL A 100 -19.51 -0.94 -4.94
CA VAL A 100 -18.34 -1.82 -4.78
C VAL A 100 -17.67 -2.09 -6.13
N ASP A 101 -18.47 -2.27 -7.18
CA ASP A 101 -17.96 -2.48 -8.54
C ASP A 101 -17.25 -1.25 -9.09
N ASP A 102 -17.78 -0.04 -8.85
CA ASP A 102 -17.12 1.21 -9.23
C ASP A 102 -15.76 1.35 -8.56
N MET A 103 -15.68 1.07 -7.26
CA MET A 103 -14.42 1.11 -6.50
C MET A 103 -13.41 0.10 -7.06
N ARG A 104 -13.85 -1.11 -7.43
CA ARG A 104 -13.05 -2.14 -8.07
C ARG A 104 -12.54 -1.69 -9.44
N ASN A 105 -13.40 -1.15 -10.26
CA ASN A 105 -13.08 -0.67 -11.61
C ASN A 105 -12.05 0.48 -11.56
N VAL A 106 -12.27 1.47 -10.69
CA VAL A 106 -11.33 2.58 -10.45
C VAL A 106 -9.98 2.07 -9.94
N ALA A 107 -10.00 1.10 -9.03
CA ALA A 107 -8.79 0.48 -8.51
C ALA A 107 -7.97 -0.20 -9.62
N ALA A 108 -8.62 -0.98 -10.48
CA ALA A 108 -7.98 -1.63 -11.63
C ALA A 108 -7.44 -0.61 -12.64
N TYR A 109 -8.18 0.46 -12.90
CA TYR A 109 -7.72 1.54 -13.79
C TYR A 109 -6.42 2.18 -13.30
N TYR A 110 -6.38 2.65 -12.04
CA TYR A 110 -5.17 3.30 -11.51
C TYR A 110 -4.01 2.34 -11.30
N ALA A 111 -4.27 1.08 -10.97
CA ALA A 111 -3.24 0.06 -10.86
C ALA A 111 -2.50 -0.19 -12.18
N ALA A 112 -3.22 -0.10 -13.31
CA ALA A 112 -2.65 -0.24 -14.64
C ALA A 112 -1.85 0.99 -15.12
N GLN A 113 -1.95 2.13 -14.43
CA GLN A 113 -1.24 3.34 -14.84
C GLN A 113 0.24 3.29 -14.48
N ARG A 114 1.07 3.89 -15.34
CA ARG A 114 2.51 3.99 -15.11
C ARG A 114 2.84 5.07 -14.07
N THR A 115 3.52 4.68 -13.01
CA THR A 115 4.00 5.62 -11.98
C THR A 115 5.10 6.51 -12.55
N LYS A 116 4.94 7.84 -12.42
CA LYS A 116 6.02 8.80 -12.68
C LYS A 116 6.97 8.83 -11.47
N PRO A 117 8.30 8.73 -11.70
CA PRO A 117 9.27 8.76 -10.62
C PRO A 117 9.13 10.03 -9.77
N GLY A 118 9.33 9.89 -8.48
CA GLY A 118 9.56 11.01 -7.59
C GLY A 118 11.05 11.25 -7.38
N VAL A 119 11.37 12.24 -6.56
CA VAL A 119 12.74 12.56 -6.15
C VAL A 119 12.78 12.86 -4.66
N ALA A 120 13.82 12.37 -3.99
CA ALA A 120 14.16 12.83 -2.65
C ALA A 120 14.75 14.24 -2.73
N LYS A 121 14.33 15.13 -1.86
CA LYS A 121 14.68 16.55 -1.91
C LYS A 121 15.86 16.92 -1.00
N SER A 122 16.08 16.17 0.07
CA SER A 122 17.07 16.50 1.09
C SER A 122 18.18 15.47 1.16
N LYS A 123 19.40 15.90 0.83
CA LYS A 123 20.61 15.06 1.00
C LYS A 123 20.87 14.70 2.47
N ASP A 124 20.53 15.58 3.39
CA ASP A 124 20.80 15.42 4.83
C ASP A 124 19.93 14.32 5.45
N THR A 125 18.72 14.10 4.93
CA THR A 125 17.80 13.08 5.44
C THR A 125 17.98 11.72 4.77
N LEU A 126 18.63 11.64 3.60
CA LEU A 126 18.75 10.41 2.81
C LEU A 126 19.42 9.27 3.57
N ALA A 127 20.49 9.55 4.29
CA ALA A 127 21.24 8.53 5.04
C ALA A 127 20.37 7.90 6.13
N LEU A 128 19.65 8.72 6.91
CA LEU A 128 18.73 8.27 7.95
C LEU A 128 17.54 7.54 7.34
N GLY A 129 16.92 8.09 6.31
CA GLY A 129 15.78 7.48 5.61
C GLY A 129 16.14 6.10 5.06
N ARG A 130 17.30 5.96 4.41
CA ARG A 130 17.81 4.68 3.93
C ARG A 130 18.08 3.68 5.05
N LYS A 131 18.68 4.12 6.16
CA LYS A 131 18.94 3.28 7.34
C LYS A 131 17.63 2.69 7.85
N ILE A 132 16.62 3.52 8.10
CA ILE A 132 15.33 3.09 8.63
C ILE A 132 14.59 2.21 7.61
N TRP A 133 14.58 2.61 6.35
CA TRP A 133 13.93 1.83 5.30
C TRP A 133 14.45 0.40 5.23
N ARG A 134 15.77 0.22 5.22
CA ARG A 134 16.44 -1.07 5.01
C ARG A 134 16.69 -1.87 6.28
N GLY A 135 16.93 -1.22 7.40
CA GLY A 135 17.37 -1.84 8.64
C GLY A 135 16.45 -1.62 9.83
N GLY A 136 15.56 -0.62 9.78
CA GLY A 136 14.80 -0.20 10.96
C GLY A 136 15.69 0.37 12.07
N ASP A 137 15.23 0.21 13.30
CA ASP A 137 15.98 0.55 14.53
C ASP A 137 15.64 -0.48 15.62
N SER A 138 16.54 -1.43 15.85
CA SER A 138 16.34 -2.51 16.83
C SER A 138 16.23 -2.00 18.26
N THR A 139 16.87 -0.87 18.59
CA THR A 139 16.82 -0.29 19.95
C THR A 139 15.44 0.21 20.32
N LYS A 140 14.63 0.57 19.31
CA LYS A 140 13.23 0.99 19.45
C LYS A 140 12.23 -0.12 19.09
N GLY A 141 12.71 -1.28 18.65
CA GLY A 141 11.88 -2.32 18.07
C GLY A 141 11.16 -1.87 16.79
N LEU A 142 11.75 -0.93 16.03
CA LEU A 142 11.25 -0.44 14.77
C LEU A 142 11.73 -1.37 13.64
N PRO A 143 10.84 -2.13 12.97
CA PRO A 143 11.26 -3.01 11.88
C PRO A 143 11.64 -2.22 10.63
N ALA A 144 12.40 -2.85 9.73
CA ALA A 144 12.69 -2.30 8.42
C ALA A 144 11.40 -2.17 7.60
N CYS A 145 11.12 -1.00 7.04
CA CYS A 145 9.93 -0.77 6.20
C CYS A 145 9.94 -1.68 4.96
N ALA A 146 11.13 -1.93 4.42
CA ALA A 146 11.35 -2.81 3.26
C ALA A 146 10.92 -4.26 3.50
N ALA A 147 10.88 -4.73 4.74
CA ALA A 147 10.45 -6.10 5.07
C ALA A 147 8.98 -6.38 4.66
N CYS A 148 8.12 -5.35 4.75
CA CYS A 148 6.71 -5.47 4.38
C CYS A 148 6.39 -4.77 3.04
N HIS A 149 7.01 -3.61 2.77
CA HIS A 149 6.73 -2.83 1.57
C HIS A 149 7.63 -3.19 0.37
N GLY A 150 8.51 -4.18 0.53
CA GLY A 150 9.49 -4.59 -0.49
C GLY A 150 10.72 -3.68 -0.56
N ALA A 151 11.87 -4.23 -0.95
CA ALA A 151 13.14 -3.49 -0.96
C ALA A 151 13.08 -2.24 -1.85
N ALA A 152 12.42 -2.34 -3.01
CA ALA A 152 12.17 -1.25 -3.94
C ALA A 152 10.90 -0.45 -3.62
N GLY A 153 10.20 -0.75 -2.53
CA GLY A 153 8.95 -0.06 -2.17
C GLY A 153 7.79 -0.31 -3.13
N ALA A 154 7.84 -1.41 -3.87
CA ALA A 154 6.80 -1.77 -4.83
C ALA A 154 5.50 -2.25 -4.15
N GLY A 155 5.59 -2.57 -2.86
CA GLY A 155 4.51 -3.17 -2.10
C GLY A 155 4.43 -4.68 -2.28
N LEU A 156 3.52 -5.29 -1.55
CA LEU A 156 3.15 -6.70 -1.65
C LEU A 156 1.62 -6.82 -1.65
N PRO A 157 0.99 -7.47 -2.63
CA PRO A 157 -0.44 -7.73 -2.62
C PRO A 157 -0.81 -8.58 -1.39
N SER A 158 -1.98 -8.39 -0.80
CA SER A 158 -2.95 -7.30 -0.99
C SER A 158 -2.80 -6.20 0.09
N SER A 159 -1.99 -6.43 1.10
CA SER A 159 -2.01 -5.69 2.37
C SER A 159 -1.00 -4.56 2.45
N TYR A 160 0.13 -4.68 1.75
CA TYR A 160 1.24 -3.74 1.86
C TYR A 160 1.32 -2.86 0.61
N PRO A 161 0.91 -1.58 0.69
CA PRO A 161 0.87 -0.71 -0.47
C PRO A 161 2.25 -0.41 -1.05
N ARG A 162 2.26 -0.09 -2.36
CA ARG A 162 3.39 0.56 -3.00
C ARG A 162 3.63 1.93 -2.36
N LEU A 163 4.89 2.20 -2.02
CA LEU A 163 5.33 3.48 -1.45
C LEU A 163 6.33 4.22 -2.35
N ALA A 164 7.06 3.48 -3.20
CA ALA A 164 8.07 4.06 -4.09
C ALA A 164 7.49 5.16 -4.99
N GLY A 165 8.16 6.31 -4.97
CA GLY A 165 7.78 7.47 -5.76
C GLY A 165 6.57 8.25 -5.25
N GLN A 166 6.00 7.89 -4.09
CA GLN A 166 4.92 8.64 -3.45
C GLN A 166 5.42 10.00 -2.94
N HIS A 167 4.55 10.98 -2.86
CA HIS A 167 4.89 12.30 -2.31
C HIS A 167 5.38 12.18 -0.86
N ALA A 168 6.49 12.85 -0.56
CA ALA A 168 7.06 12.88 0.78
C ALA A 168 6.07 13.49 1.78
N GLU A 169 5.44 14.59 1.41
CA GLU A 169 4.47 15.30 2.22
C GLU A 169 3.27 14.41 2.59
N TYR A 170 2.72 13.70 1.60
CA TYR A 170 1.65 12.74 1.85
C TYR A 170 2.09 11.60 2.78
N THR A 171 3.28 11.02 2.53
CA THR A 171 3.82 9.93 3.33
C THR A 171 4.05 10.35 4.78
N GLU A 172 4.60 11.55 5.00
CA GLU A 172 4.79 12.15 6.33
C GLU A 172 3.45 12.30 7.07
N VAL A 173 2.46 12.91 6.41
CA VAL A 173 1.12 13.08 6.99
C VAL A 173 0.49 11.74 7.36
N GLN A 174 0.62 10.71 6.51
CA GLN A 174 0.05 9.40 6.81
C GLN A 174 0.75 8.70 7.99
N LEU A 175 2.07 8.78 8.08
CA LEU A 175 2.81 8.21 9.22
C LEU A 175 2.44 8.91 10.53
N LYS A 176 2.33 10.25 10.52
CA LYS A 176 1.86 11.02 11.68
C LYS A 176 0.42 10.67 12.06
N ALA A 177 -0.47 10.52 11.08
CA ALA A 177 -1.85 10.14 11.32
C ALA A 177 -1.99 8.72 11.91
N PHE A 178 -1.16 7.77 11.50
CA PHE A 178 -1.07 6.46 12.16
C PHE A 178 -0.54 6.58 13.59
N ARG A 179 0.51 7.38 13.81
CA ARG A 179 1.10 7.60 15.13
C ARG A 179 0.12 8.24 16.11
N GLY A 180 -0.61 9.27 15.66
CA GLY A 180 -1.61 9.98 16.45
C GLY A 180 -2.95 9.25 16.58
N GLY A 181 -3.15 8.18 15.79
CA GLY A 181 -4.38 7.39 15.82
C GLY A 181 -5.55 8.01 15.05
N GLU A 182 -5.32 9.07 14.25
CA GLU A 182 -6.34 9.61 13.34
C GLU A 182 -6.60 8.64 12.17
N ARG A 183 -5.56 7.91 11.76
CA ARG A 183 -5.68 6.82 10.79
C ARG A 183 -5.58 5.48 11.50
N ARG A 184 -6.67 4.67 11.42
CA ARG A 184 -6.81 3.40 12.17
C ARG A 184 -7.25 2.23 11.30
N ASN A 185 -7.21 2.36 10.00
CA ASN A 185 -7.70 1.35 9.05
C ASN A 185 -6.64 0.33 8.64
N ASP A 186 -5.59 0.23 9.43
CA ASP A 186 -4.52 -0.76 9.27
C ASP A 186 -4.87 -2.08 10.00
N PRO A 187 -4.68 -3.24 9.37
CA PRO A 187 -4.93 -4.53 10.01
C PRO A 187 -4.09 -4.68 11.27
N ASN A 188 -4.71 -5.14 12.35
CA ASN A 188 -4.06 -5.42 13.64
C ASN A 188 -3.24 -4.24 14.20
N ARG A 189 -3.58 -3.00 13.84
CA ARG A 189 -2.87 -1.78 14.26
C ARG A 189 -1.38 -1.80 13.90
N MET A 190 -1.01 -2.48 12.84
CA MET A 190 0.38 -2.70 12.43
C MET A 190 1.10 -1.37 12.20
N MET A 191 0.57 -0.52 11.32
CA MET A 191 1.18 0.78 11.02
C MET A 191 1.11 1.75 12.20
N GLN A 192 0.05 1.71 13.00
CA GLN A 192 -0.05 2.48 14.25
C GLN A 192 1.10 2.10 15.19
N THR A 193 1.34 0.80 15.40
CA THR A 193 2.40 0.29 16.28
C THR A 193 3.80 0.66 15.78
N ILE A 194 4.02 0.60 14.46
CA ILE A 194 5.28 0.99 13.83
C ILE A 194 5.50 2.50 13.95
N ALA A 195 4.51 3.31 13.57
CA ALA A 195 4.61 4.76 13.56
C ALA A 195 4.77 5.34 14.99
N ALA A 196 4.19 4.70 16.01
CA ALA A 196 4.33 5.10 17.41
C ALA A 196 5.80 5.08 17.90
N ARG A 197 6.67 4.33 17.23
CA ARG A 197 8.11 4.22 17.56
C ARG A 197 8.99 5.23 16.84
N MET A 198 8.40 6.02 15.93
CA MET A 198 9.14 6.95 15.08
C MET A 198 9.07 8.38 15.61
N SER A 199 10.21 9.05 15.63
CA SER A 199 10.29 10.51 15.85
C SER A 199 9.95 11.29 14.57
N ASP A 200 9.67 12.59 14.70
CA ASP A 200 9.41 13.46 13.55
C ASP A 200 10.56 13.51 12.54
N PRO A 201 11.85 13.61 12.98
CA PRO A 201 12.97 13.53 12.04
C PRO A 201 13.02 12.22 11.26
N GLU A 202 12.74 11.08 11.90
CA GLU A 202 12.72 9.77 11.26
C GLU A 202 11.58 9.63 10.26
N ILE A 203 10.39 10.12 10.61
CA ILE A 203 9.23 10.15 9.71
C ILE A 203 9.55 10.98 8.47
N ARG A 204 10.10 12.20 8.63
CA ARG A 204 10.49 13.05 7.50
C ARG A 204 11.56 12.40 6.64
N ALA A 205 12.56 11.79 7.26
CA ALA A 205 13.66 11.14 6.54
C ALA A 205 13.19 9.95 5.70
N VAL A 206 12.33 9.10 6.25
CA VAL A 206 11.76 7.95 5.51
C VAL A 206 10.84 8.43 4.41
N ALA A 207 10.00 9.44 4.66
CA ALA A 207 9.08 10.00 3.68
C ALA A 207 9.81 10.58 2.47
N ASP A 208 10.89 11.33 2.70
CA ASP A 208 11.74 11.87 1.64
C ASP A 208 12.49 10.77 0.88
N TYR A 209 13.05 9.79 1.59
CA TYR A 209 13.73 8.64 0.96
C TYR A 209 12.80 7.85 0.04
N VAL A 210 11.58 7.57 0.49
CA VAL A 210 10.56 6.82 -0.27
C VAL A 210 10.13 7.56 -1.53
N ALA A 211 10.07 8.88 -1.50
CA ALA A 211 9.74 9.70 -2.67
C ALA A 211 10.75 9.50 -3.81
N GLY A 212 12.03 9.24 -3.50
CA GLY A 212 13.08 8.96 -4.47
C GLY A 212 13.32 7.48 -4.77
N LEU A 213 12.62 6.57 -4.10
CA LEU A 213 12.81 5.13 -4.25
C LEU A 213 12.24 4.64 -5.59
N ARG A 214 12.98 3.70 -6.25
CA ARG A 214 12.65 3.18 -7.60
C ARG A 214 12.78 1.67 -7.66
#